data_92dfeb5eb913ea3f8f0e60df83bb9b5f
#
_entry.id   92dfeb5eb913ea3f8f0e60df83bb9b5f
#
_cell.length_a   1.000
_cell.length_b   1.000
_cell.length_c   1.000
_cell.angle_alpha   90.00
_cell.angle_beta   90.00
_cell.angle_gamma   90.00
#
_symmetry.space_group_name_H-M   'P 1'
#
loop_
_entity.id
_entity.type
_entity.pdbx_description
1 polymer ?
#
loop_
_entity_poly.entity_id
_entity_poly.type
_entity_poly.pdbx_seq_one_letter_code
_entity_poly.pdbx_strand_id
1 'polypeptide(L)'
;MTAPDSTPLEHKATAPRTIGCWVLTVSDTKTPETDTSGALIRTLLLEAGHQVIGSTIVRDEPKDVQRVIREACATASVQAVIATGGTGITSRDSTYEAIEALLDKRLPGFGELFRMLSYQEVGAAAMLSRAQLGIHARRIIVSLPGSPNACRLALEKLLIPELPHLIREASR
;
A
#
# COMPACT_ATOMS: atom_id res chain seq x y z
N MET A 1 13.58 32.95 17.42
CA MET A 1 12.44 33.05 16.47
C MET A 1 12.19 31.66 15.93
N THR A 2 11.21 30.96 16.47
CA THR A 2 10.75 29.67 15.96
C THR A 2 9.98 29.91 14.68
N ALA A 3 10.36 29.24 13.60
CA ALA A 3 9.60 29.27 12.35
C ALA A 3 8.16 28.86 12.63
N PRO A 4 7.14 29.48 12.00
CA PRO A 4 5.75 29.09 12.21
C PRO A 4 5.58 27.62 11.76
N ASP A 5 4.89 26.84 12.60
CA ASP A 5 4.49 25.48 12.25
C ASP A 5 3.72 25.51 10.94
N SER A 6 4.31 24.89 9.90
CA SER A 6 3.66 24.77 8.62
C SER A 6 2.39 23.92 8.75
N THR A 7 1.26 24.46 8.32
CA THR A 7 -0.03 23.76 8.42
C THR A 7 -0.09 22.53 7.51
N PRO A 8 -0.94 21.51 7.79
CA PRO A 8 -1.13 20.36 6.92
C PRO A 8 -1.43 20.72 5.45
N LEU A 9 -2.07 21.87 5.21
CA LEU A 9 -2.37 22.40 3.88
C LEU A 9 -1.11 22.84 3.12
N GLU A 10 -0.14 23.48 3.80
CA GLU A 10 1.15 23.88 3.20
C GLU A 10 2.02 22.68 2.88
N HIS A 11 1.96 21.64 3.70
CA HIS A 11 2.64 20.37 3.46
C HIS A 11 2.12 19.67 2.20
N LYS A 12 0.80 19.70 1.94
CA LYS A 12 0.20 19.15 0.71
C LYS A 12 0.59 19.96 -0.54
N ALA A 13 0.73 21.28 -0.43
CA ALA A 13 1.06 22.15 -1.55
C ALA A 13 2.48 21.91 -2.14
N THR A 14 3.41 21.40 -1.33
CA THR A 14 4.81 21.11 -1.73
C THR A 14 5.07 19.62 -2.01
N ALA A 15 4.06 18.77 -1.94
CA ALA A 15 4.19 17.35 -2.22
C ALA A 15 4.33 17.07 -3.73
N PRO A 16 5.02 15.98 -4.12
CA PRO A 16 5.14 15.61 -5.53
C PRO A 16 3.76 15.30 -6.12
N ARG A 17 3.48 15.81 -7.32
CA ARG A 17 2.17 15.61 -7.97
C ARG A 17 1.99 14.20 -8.54
N THR A 18 3.08 13.59 -8.98
CA THR A 18 3.10 12.25 -9.58
C THR A 18 4.00 11.35 -8.77
N ILE A 19 3.52 10.18 -8.38
CA ILE A 19 4.21 9.18 -7.58
C ILE A 19 4.47 7.94 -8.43
N GLY A 20 5.72 7.44 -8.40
CA GLY A 20 6.05 6.14 -8.97
C GLY A 20 5.68 5.02 -8.01
N CYS A 21 4.79 4.13 -8.46
CA CYS A 21 4.25 3.04 -7.67
C CYS A 21 4.66 1.67 -8.26
N TRP A 22 4.90 0.70 -7.39
CA TRP A 22 5.00 -0.72 -7.74
C TRP A 22 3.80 -1.47 -7.18
N VAL A 23 3.15 -2.29 -8.00
CA VAL A 23 2.01 -3.11 -7.58
C VAL A 23 2.47 -4.56 -7.40
N LEU A 24 2.28 -5.10 -6.20
CA LEU A 24 2.64 -6.47 -5.85
C LEU A 24 1.37 -7.28 -5.53
N THR A 25 1.05 -8.26 -6.35
CA THR A 25 -0.02 -9.21 -6.04
C THR A 25 0.58 -10.47 -5.44
N VAL A 26 0.12 -10.82 -4.23
CA VAL A 26 0.55 -12.03 -3.53
C VAL A 26 -0.55 -13.07 -3.63
N SER A 27 -0.29 -14.13 -4.36
CA SER A 27 -1.26 -15.21 -4.60
C SER A 27 -0.61 -16.47 -5.13
N ASP A 28 -1.06 -17.61 -4.65
CA ASP A 28 -0.63 -18.93 -5.16
C ASP A 28 -1.35 -19.33 -6.48
N THR A 29 -2.43 -18.64 -6.84
CA THR A 29 -3.32 -19.07 -7.93
C THR A 29 -3.58 -18.03 -9.01
N LYS A 30 -3.28 -16.75 -8.77
CA LYS A 30 -3.53 -15.67 -9.73
C LYS A 30 -2.49 -15.67 -10.86
N THR A 31 -2.98 -15.35 -12.06
CA THR A 31 -2.17 -15.03 -13.24
C THR A 31 -2.42 -13.59 -13.64
N PRO A 32 -1.63 -12.99 -14.56
CA PRO A 32 -1.89 -11.64 -15.06
C PRO A 32 -3.33 -11.43 -15.55
N GLU A 33 -3.95 -12.45 -16.14
CA GLU A 33 -5.32 -12.40 -16.68
C GLU A 33 -6.40 -12.49 -15.58
N THR A 34 -6.09 -13.14 -14.47
CA THR A 34 -7.05 -13.35 -13.36
C THR A 34 -6.83 -12.43 -12.17
N ASP A 35 -5.80 -11.58 -12.20
CA ASP A 35 -5.47 -10.64 -11.14
C ASP A 35 -6.32 -9.36 -11.21
N THR A 36 -7.57 -9.49 -10.82
CA THR A 36 -8.53 -8.38 -10.82
C THR A 36 -8.18 -7.28 -9.84
N SER A 37 -7.60 -7.61 -8.67
CA SER A 37 -7.23 -6.64 -7.65
C SER A 37 -6.01 -5.84 -8.06
N GLY A 38 -4.94 -6.48 -8.54
CA GLY A 38 -3.77 -5.77 -9.03
C GLY A 38 -4.09 -4.92 -10.27
N ALA A 39 -4.95 -5.41 -11.18
CA ALA A 39 -5.43 -4.62 -12.31
C ALA A 39 -6.18 -3.36 -11.85
N LEU A 40 -7.08 -3.50 -10.88
CA LEU A 40 -7.82 -2.37 -10.31
C LEU A 40 -6.89 -1.34 -9.65
N ILE A 41 -5.92 -1.79 -8.85
CA ILE A 41 -4.94 -0.90 -8.21
C ILE A 41 -4.19 -0.09 -9.29
N ARG A 42 -3.69 -0.75 -10.35
CA ARG A 42 -2.99 -0.07 -11.45
C ARG A 42 -3.88 0.98 -12.12
N THR A 43 -5.13 0.63 -12.41
CA THR A 43 -6.09 1.55 -13.05
C THR A 43 -6.31 2.79 -12.19
N LEU A 44 -6.63 2.62 -10.90
CA LEU A 44 -6.90 3.74 -9.99
C LEU A 44 -5.69 4.67 -9.81
N LEU A 45 -4.47 4.11 -9.74
CA LEU A 45 -3.24 4.89 -9.67
C LEU A 45 -3.03 5.74 -10.92
N LEU A 46 -3.22 5.16 -12.10
CA LEU A 46 -3.08 5.86 -13.39
C LEU A 46 -4.13 6.96 -13.55
N GLU A 47 -5.40 6.68 -13.22
CA GLU A 47 -6.48 7.65 -13.23
C GLU A 47 -6.23 8.84 -12.28
N ALA A 48 -5.55 8.59 -11.16
CA ALA A 48 -5.13 9.63 -10.21
C ALA A 48 -3.88 10.41 -10.66
N GLY A 49 -3.30 10.11 -11.82
CA GLY A 49 -2.12 10.80 -12.37
C GLY A 49 -0.79 10.29 -11.80
N HIS A 50 -0.78 9.12 -11.15
CA HIS A 50 0.43 8.45 -10.70
C HIS A 50 1.00 7.53 -11.81
N GLN A 51 2.21 7.04 -11.61
CA GLN A 51 2.89 6.13 -12.54
C GLN A 51 2.97 4.73 -11.94
N VAL A 52 2.66 3.70 -12.72
CA VAL A 52 2.93 2.32 -12.37
C VAL A 52 4.26 1.93 -13.00
N ILE A 53 5.31 1.90 -12.18
CA ILE A 53 6.69 1.61 -12.62
C ILE A 53 6.86 0.11 -12.90
N GLY A 54 6.16 -0.73 -12.13
CA GLY A 54 6.18 -2.17 -12.31
C GLY A 54 5.02 -2.85 -11.62
N SER A 55 4.79 -4.10 -12.01
CA SER A 55 3.77 -4.96 -11.42
C SER A 55 4.27 -6.40 -11.42
N THR A 56 4.10 -7.10 -10.30
CA THR A 56 4.59 -8.47 -10.13
C THR A 56 3.56 -9.30 -9.37
N ILE A 57 3.42 -10.57 -9.75
CA ILE A 57 2.65 -11.56 -8.99
C ILE A 57 3.66 -12.53 -8.39
N VAL A 58 3.56 -12.80 -7.09
CA VAL A 58 4.38 -13.77 -6.38
C VAL A 58 3.51 -14.70 -5.54
N ARG A 59 4.06 -15.85 -5.18
CA ARG A 59 3.43 -16.75 -4.21
C ARG A 59 3.44 -16.13 -2.82
N ASP A 60 2.50 -16.58 -1.96
CA ASP A 60 2.48 -16.18 -0.55
C ASP A 60 3.58 -16.90 0.23
N GLU A 61 4.82 -16.55 -0.10
CA GLU A 61 6.04 -16.98 0.57
C GLU A 61 6.79 -15.75 1.11
N PRO A 62 7.08 -15.68 2.41
CA PRO A 62 7.69 -14.50 3.03
C PRO A 62 8.95 -14.02 2.31
N LYS A 63 9.81 -14.96 1.88
CA LYS A 63 11.07 -14.63 1.18
C LYS A 63 10.82 -13.98 -0.18
N ASP A 64 9.83 -14.46 -0.94
CA ASP A 64 9.50 -13.90 -2.24
C ASP A 64 8.88 -12.52 -2.14
N VAL A 65 7.93 -12.34 -1.21
CA VAL A 65 7.32 -11.04 -0.89
C VAL A 65 8.41 -10.04 -0.51
N GLN A 66 9.27 -10.38 0.44
CA GLN A 66 10.35 -9.48 0.89
C GLN A 66 11.37 -9.18 -0.20
N ARG A 67 11.73 -10.15 -1.04
CA ARG A 67 12.66 -9.97 -2.15
C ARG A 67 12.12 -8.92 -3.14
N VAL A 68 10.88 -9.09 -3.60
CA VAL A 68 10.28 -8.16 -4.56
C VAL A 68 10.12 -6.75 -3.98
N ILE A 69 9.75 -6.63 -2.70
CA ILE A 69 9.67 -5.31 -2.05
C ILE A 69 11.04 -4.63 -2.02
N ARG A 70 12.11 -5.35 -1.65
CA ARG A 70 13.47 -4.78 -1.64
C ARG A 70 13.94 -4.37 -3.04
N GLU A 71 13.67 -5.20 -4.07
CA GLU A 71 13.97 -4.89 -5.47
C GLU A 71 13.22 -3.64 -5.95
N ALA A 72 11.92 -3.56 -5.65
CA ALA A 72 11.12 -2.38 -5.95
C ALA A 72 11.67 -1.13 -5.24
N CYS A 73 12.00 -1.22 -3.96
CA CYS A 73 12.56 -0.11 -3.18
C CYS A 73 13.95 0.33 -3.68
N ALA A 74 14.74 -0.56 -4.26
CA ALA A 74 16.02 -0.24 -4.88
C ALA A 74 15.88 0.50 -6.22
N THR A 75 14.71 0.45 -6.85
CA THR A 75 14.42 1.17 -8.09
C THR A 75 14.18 2.64 -7.80
N ALA A 76 15.01 3.53 -8.32
CA ALA A 76 15.02 4.96 -7.99
C ALA A 76 13.67 5.66 -8.24
N SER A 77 12.95 5.27 -9.29
CA SER A 77 11.64 5.84 -9.65
C SER A 77 10.48 5.31 -8.80
N VAL A 78 10.67 4.28 -7.98
CA VAL A 78 9.64 3.73 -7.09
C VAL A 78 9.66 4.46 -5.76
N GLN A 79 8.54 5.04 -5.40
CA GLN A 79 8.33 5.76 -4.15
C GLN A 79 7.33 5.04 -3.22
N ALA A 80 6.43 4.23 -3.79
CA ALA A 80 5.48 3.42 -3.05
C ALA A 80 5.38 2.00 -3.61
N VAL A 81 5.22 1.02 -2.73
CA VAL A 81 4.87 -0.37 -3.07
C VAL A 81 3.50 -0.66 -2.48
N ILE A 82 2.56 -1.07 -3.33
CA ILE A 82 1.21 -1.42 -2.92
C ILE A 82 1.03 -2.92 -3.14
N ALA A 83 1.02 -3.67 -2.05
CA ALA A 83 0.82 -5.11 -2.04
C ALA A 83 -0.65 -5.45 -1.78
N THR A 84 -1.16 -6.50 -2.41
CA THR A 84 -2.50 -7.04 -2.20
C THR A 84 -2.49 -8.55 -2.15
N GLY A 85 -3.25 -9.14 -1.23
CA GLY A 85 -3.34 -10.58 -1.00
C GLY A 85 -2.47 -11.09 0.15
N GLY A 86 -2.72 -12.32 0.59
CA GLY A 86 -1.99 -13.00 1.65
C GLY A 86 -2.05 -12.37 3.04
N THR A 87 -3.07 -11.54 3.30
CA THR A 87 -3.25 -10.85 4.59
C THR A 87 -4.31 -11.48 5.49
N GLY A 88 -4.87 -12.61 5.10
CA GLY A 88 -5.87 -13.35 5.88
C GLY A 88 -5.29 -13.97 7.16
N ILE A 89 -6.10 -14.78 7.84
CA ILE A 89 -5.76 -15.39 9.14
C ILE A 89 -5.50 -16.89 9.02
N THR A 90 -5.45 -17.44 7.81
CA THR A 90 -5.13 -18.86 7.62
C THR A 90 -3.63 -19.09 7.81
N SER A 91 -3.24 -20.33 8.04
CA SER A 91 -1.82 -20.70 8.18
C SER A 91 -1.00 -20.46 6.91
N ARG A 92 -1.64 -20.26 5.77
CA ARG A 92 -1.00 -19.98 4.48
C ARG A 92 -0.76 -18.49 4.27
N ASP A 93 -1.56 -17.61 4.91
CA ASP A 93 -1.43 -16.18 4.79
C ASP A 93 -0.19 -15.67 5.57
N SER A 94 0.81 -15.20 4.87
CA SER A 94 2.08 -14.76 5.47
C SER A 94 2.53 -13.35 5.05
N THR A 95 1.80 -12.71 4.14
CA THR A 95 2.15 -11.39 3.59
C THR A 95 2.22 -10.31 4.66
N TYR A 96 1.28 -10.32 5.63
CA TYR A 96 1.28 -9.32 6.70
C TYR A 96 2.59 -9.35 7.50
N GLU A 97 2.97 -10.52 7.99
CA GLU A 97 4.17 -10.71 8.80
C GLU A 97 5.46 -10.47 7.99
N ALA A 98 5.45 -10.90 6.73
CA ALA A 98 6.58 -10.68 5.83
C ALA A 98 6.87 -9.19 5.61
N ILE A 99 5.81 -8.39 5.40
CA ILE A 99 5.94 -6.94 5.24
C ILE A 99 6.26 -6.28 6.57
N GLU A 100 5.57 -6.65 7.65
CA GLU A 100 5.80 -6.08 8.97
C GLU A 100 7.27 -6.18 9.40
N ALA A 101 7.92 -7.30 9.09
CA ALA A 101 9.34 -7.52 9.38
C ALA A 101 10.29 -6.61 8.58
N LEU A 102 9.83 -5.99 7.50
CA LEU A 102 10.62 -5.03 6.70
C LEU A 102 10.47 -3.59 7.20
N LEU A 103 9.37 -3.26 7.84
CA LEU A 103 9.03 -1.87 8.13
C LEU A 103 9.98 -1.23 9.15
N ASP A 104 10.61 -0.13 8.75
CA ASP A 104 11.41 0.73 9.63
C ASP A 104 10.50 1.54 10.58
N LYS A 105 9.33 1.95 10.06
CA LYS A 105 8.27 2.65 10.81
C LYS A 105 6.90 2.14 10.39
N ARG A 106 5.99 2.03 11.35
CA ARG A 106 4.59 1.64 11.12
C ARG A 106 3.67 2.84 11.26
N LEU A 107 2.64 2.89 10.43
CA LEU A 107 1.56 3.87 10.51
C LEU A 107 0.23 3.16 10.86
N PRO A 108 0.00 2.86 12.13
CA PRO A 108 -1.16 2.07 12.56
C PRO A 108 -2.50 2.74 12.23
N GLY A 109 -2.54 4.08 12.20
CA GLY A 109 -3.72 4.85 11.83
C GLY A 109 -4.30 4.49 10.47
N PHE A 110 -3.49 4.03 9.51
CA PHE A 110 -4.00 3.53 8.24
C PHE A 110 -4.91 2.31 8.43
N GLY A 111 -4.45 1.31 9.16
CA GLY A 111 -5.24 0.10 9.43
C GLY A 111 -6.49 0.38 10.26
N GLU A 112 -6.41 1.33 11.19
CA GLU A 112 -7.55 1.77 12.01
C GLU A 112 -8.63 2.41 11.14
N LEU A 113 -8.27 3.39 10.31
CA LEU A 113 -9.19 4.07 9.38
C LEU A 113 -9.74 3.09 8.34
N PHE A 114 -8.90 2.21 7.80
CA PHE A 114 -9.34 1.21 6.82
C PHE A 114 -10.39 0.27 7.42
N ARG A 115 -10.17 -0.25 8.64
CA ARG A 115 -11.16 -1.12 9.31
C ARG A 115 -12.44 -0.38 9.68
N MET A 116 -12.35 0.89 10.09
CA MET A 116 -13.53 1.72 10.36
C MET A 116 -14.39 1.89 9.10
N LEU A 117 -13.78 2.20 7.95
CA LEU A 117 -14.48 2.35 6.68
C LEU A 117 -15.04 1.00 6.19
N SER A 118 -14.24 -0.07 6.30
CA SER A 118 -14.68 -1.42 5.94
C SER A 118 -15.86 -1.90 6.77
N TYR A 119 -15.94 -1.51 8.06
CA TYR A 119 -17.08 -1.85 8.92
C TYR A 119 -18.40 -1.30 8.37
N GLN A 120 -18.38 -0.13 7.74
CA GLN A 120 -19.57 0.47 7.13
C GLN A 120 -20.06 -0.32 5.90
N GLU A 121 -19.17 -1.06 5.22
CA GLU A 121 -19.52 -1.86 4.04
C GLU A 121 -19.82 -3.32 4.36
N VAL A 122 -19.03 -3.95 5.22
CA VAL A 122 -19.07 -5.40 5.46
C VAL A 122 -19.35 -5.77 6.92
N GLY A 123 -19.64 -4.80 7.79
CA GLY A 123 -19.95 -5.04 9.20
C GLY A 123 -18.78 -5.65 9.97
N ALA A 124 -19.08 -6.55 10.92
CA ALA A 124 -18.09 -7.15 11.82
C ALA A 124 -16.97 -7.92 11.11
N ALA A 125 -17.17 -8.38 9.87
CA ALA A 125 -16.13 -9.03 9.09
C ALA A 125 -14.88 -8.14 8.87
N ALA A 126 -15.02 -6.82 8.98
CA ALA A 126 -13.91 -5.87 8.91
C ALA A 126 -12.82 -6.14 9.96
N MET A 127 -13.13 -6.76 11.11
CA MET A 127 -12.15 -7.12 12.13
C MET A 127 -11.10 -8.12 11.65
N LEU A 128 -11.41 -8.90 10.62
CA LEU A 128 -10.49 -9.88 10.05
C LEU A 128 -9.44 -9.24 9.13
N SER A 129 -9.58 -7.94 8.82
CA SER A 129 -8.64 -7.25 7.95
C SER A 129 -7.35 -6.89 8.68
N ARG A 130 -6.23 -7.32 8.11
CA ARG A 130 -4.88 -6.99 8.58
C ARG A 130 -4.16 -6.01 7.66
N ALA A 131 -4.91 -5.09 7.03
CA ALA A 131 -4.33 -4.02 6.24
C ALA A 131 -3.36 -3.19 7.08
N GLN A 132 -2.21 -2.84 6.51
CA GLN A 132 -1.16 -2.06 7.16
C GLN A 132 -0.46 -1.13 6.19
N LEU A 133 0.15 -0.08 6.74
CA LEU A 133 1.00 0.86 6.03
C LEU A 133 2.21 1.20 6.90
N GLY A 134 3.36 1.32 6.27
CA GLY A 134 4.59 1.73 6.92
C GLY A 134 5.64 2.24 5.95
N ILE A 135 6.83 2.48 6.47
CA ILE A 135 7.98 2.98 5.72
C ILE A 135 9.08 1.92 5.74
N HIS A 136 9.66 1.64 4.58
CA HIS A 136 10.89 0.87 4.43
C HIS A 136 11.82 1.56 3.45
N ALA A 137 13.08 1.76 3.84
CA ALA A 137 14.10 2.42 3.00
C ALA A 137 13.60 3.74 2.38
N ARG A 138 12.88 4.56 3.16
CA ARG A 138 12.26 5.84 2.75
C ARG A 138 11.18 5.69 1.66
N ARG A 139 10.61 4.51 1.49
CA ARG A 139 9.49 4.21 0.59
C ARG A 139 8.24 3.88 1.39
N ILE A 140 7.09 4.21 0.86
CA ILE A 140 5.81 3.81 1.45
C ILE A 140 5.52 2.37 1.06
N ILE A 141 5.23 1.52 2.04
CA ILE A 141 4.82 0.14 1.83
C ILE A 141 3.42 -0.04 2.37
N VAL A 142 2.53 -0.52 1.53
CA VAL A 142 1.12 -0.77 1.87
C VAL A 142 0.80 -2.24 1.63
N SER A 143 0.05 -2.84 2.54
CA SER A 143 -0.47 -4.19 2.41
C SER A 143 -1.99 -4.17 2.55
N LEU A 144 -2.68 -4.69 1.55
CA LEU A 144 -4.14 -4.68 1.44
C LEU A 144 -4.71 -6.10 1.34
N PRO A 145 -5.94 -6.33 1.78
CA PRO A 145 -6.65 -7.57 1.48
C PRO A 145 -6.74 -7.84 -0.02
N GLY A 146 -6.84 -9.12 -0.38
CA GLY A 146 -6.88 -9.55 -1.77
C GLY A 146 -8.18 -9.26 -2.53
N SER A 147 -9.22 -8.72 -1.89
CA SER A 147 -10.49 -8.43 -2.57
C SER A 147 -10.45 -7.10 -3.34
N PRO A 148 -11.01 -7.03 -4.55
CA PRO A 148 -11.07 -5.79 -5.32
C PRO A 148 -11.77 -4.65 -4.57
N ASN A 149 -12.86 -4.93 -3.83
CA ASN A 149 -13.58 -3.92 -3.06
C ASN A 149 -12.72 -3.32 -1.94
N ALA A 150 -11.97 -4.15 -1.21
CA ALA A 150 -11.04 -3.67 -0.19
C ALA A 150 -9.92 -2.79 -0.80
N CYS A 151 -9.39 -3.19 -1.95
CA CYS A 151 -8.40 -2.39 -2.68
C CYS A 151 -8.98 -1.04 -3.11
N ARG A 152 -10.19 -1.01 -3.69
CA ARG A 152 -10.87 0.22 -4.09
C ARG A 152 -11.07 1.15 -2.90
N LEU A 153 -11.64 0.64 -1.81
CA LEU A 153 -11.88 1.40 -0.58
C LEU A 153 -10.58 2.05 -0.07
N ALA A 154 -9.51 1.26 0.05
CA ALA A 154 -8.22 1.75 0.54
C ALA A 154 -7.63 2.83 -0.37
N LEU A 155 -7.64 2.62 -1.70
CA LEU A 155 -7.05 3.56 -2.64
C LEU A 155 -7.86 4.87 -2.69
N GLU A 156 -9.16 4.79 -2.92
CA GLU A 156 -9.99 5.98 -3.12
C GLU A 156 -10.16 6.83 -1.86
N LYS A 157 -10.30 6.19 -0.70
CA LYS A 157 -10.61 6.88 0.55
C LYS A 157 -9.39 7.29 1.36
N LEU A 158 -8.27 6.56 1.26
CA LEU A 158 -7.12 6.77 2.13
C LEU A 158 -5.82 7.05 1.36
N LEU A 159 -5.43 6.16 0.44
CA LEU A 159 -4.10 6.22 -0.16
C LEU A 159 -3.96 7.35 -1.17
N ILE A 160 -4.78 7.38 -2.22
CA ILE A 160 -4.67 8.37 -3.28
C ILE A 160 -4.74 9.80 -2.75
N PRO A 161 -5.67 10.15 -1.83
CA PRO A 161 -5.73 11.50 -1.28
C PRO A 161 -4.49 11.91 -0.47
N GLU A 162 -3.79 10.97 0.16
CA GLU A 162 -2.66 11.25 1.05
C GLU A 162 -1.30 10.78 0.52
N LEU A 163 -1.26 10.02 -0.58
CA LEU A 163 -0.02 9.42 -1.09
C LEU A 163 1.09 10.45 -1.35
N PRO A 164 0.84 11.61 -1.98
CA PRO A 164 1.85 12.65 -2.15
C PRO A 164 2.42 13.17 -0.84
N HIS A 165 1.56 13.37 0.17
CA HIS A 165 1.96 13.82 1.50
C HIS A 165 2.79 12.75 2.23
N LEU A 166 2.35 11.48 2.19
CA LEU A 166 3.09 10.36 2.76
C LEU A 166 4.51 10.24 2.18
N ILE A 167 4.64 10.37 0.86
CA ILE A 167 5.95 10.32 0.19
C ILE A 167 6.86 11.47 0.61
N ARG A 168 6.31 12.68 0.68
CA ARG A 168 7.07 13.84 1.17
C ARG A 168 7.62 13.60 2.58
N GLU A 169 6.79 13.13 3.49
CA GLU A 169 7.22 12.88 4.88
C GLU A 169 8.18 11.69 4.98
N ALA A 170 7.99 10.62 4.22
CA ALA A 170 8.90 9.47 4.20
C ALA A 170 10.28 9.80 3.64
N SER A 171 10.39 10.83 2.78
CA SER A 171 11.65 11.22 2.14
C SER A 171 12.50 12.19 2.98
N ARG A 172 11.97 12.75 4.06
CA ARG A 172 12.67 13.65 4.99
C ARG A 172 13.48 12.86 6.02
#